data_9f5210020152aa28518921765ab7f23a
#
_entry.id   9f5210020152aa28518921765ab7f23a
#
_cell.length_a   1.000
_cell.length_b   1.000
_cell.length_c   1.000
_cell.angle_alpha   90.00
_cell.angle_beta   90.00
_cell.angle_gamma   90.00
#
_symmetry.space_group_name_H-M   'P 1'
#
loop_
_entity.id
_entity.type
_entity.pdbx_description
1 polymer ?
#
loop_
_entity_poly.entity_id
_entity_poly.type
_entity_poly.pdbx_seq_one_letter_code
_entity_poly.pdbx_strand_id
1 'polypeptide(L)'
;MPVLELSARDRIRDAAVELMGRKGVAGTTTQDIARRASCSQAAIYKYWDSKDALARETFDASHRRLIEAMESGSRSGRTPVDRVFGTLTGFLEFARANPAEYAFLFQVFHSDYARWLGSHRMPRDVVVGEIESATKSGAIPAGNAHLKAALLLGMVIRLAFFEKQRLIGANPARVDADLEKALRAVLHA
;
A
#
# COMPACT_ATOMS: atom_id res chain seq x y z
N MET A 1 -1.28 15.89 -27.39
CA MET A 1 -2.14 14.78 -26.97
C MET A 1 -3.25 15.34 -26.11
N PRO A 2 -4.54 15.00 -26.32
CA PRO A 2 -5.61 15.47 -25.45
C PRO A 2 -5.36 14.90 -24.04
N VAL A 3 -5.30 15.77 -23.05
CA VAL A 3 -5.34 15.40 -21.64
C VAL A 3 -6.73 14.80 -21.44
N LEU A 4 -6.82 13.49 -21.19
CA LEU A 4 -8.06 12.82 -20.83
C LEU A 4 -8.58 13.52 -19.57
N GLU A 5 -9.63 14.32 -19.68
CA GLU A 5 -10.29 14.89 -18.51
C GLU A 5 -10.80 13.74 -17.63
N LEU A 6 -10.33 13.71 -16.39
CA LEU A 6 -10.81 12.76 -15.40
C LEU A 6 -12.32 12.88 -15.25
N SER A 7 -13.02 11.75 -15.21
CA SER A 7 -14.45 11.75 -14.95
C SER A 7 -14.76 12.41 -13.60
N ALA A 8 -15.99 12.91 -13.42
CA ALA A 8 -16.39 13.47 -12.12
C ALA A 8 -16.23 12.42 -10.99
N ARG A 9 -16.51 11.16 -11.28
CA ARG A 9 -16.33 10.05 -10.34
C ARG A 9 -14.85 9.89 -9.93
N ASP A 10 -13.93 9.96 -10.89
CA ASP A 10 -12.50 9.83 -10.63
C ASP A 10 -11.98 11.01 -9.80
N ARG A 11 -12.36 12.25 -10.14
CA ARG A 11 -11.99 13.43 -9.36
C ARG A 11 -12.48 13.35 -7.91
N ILE A 12 -13.70 12.85 -7.67
CA ILE A 12 -14.25 12.66 -6.32
C ILE A 12 -13.45 11.60 -5.57
N ARG A 13 -13.12 10.48 -6.22
CA ARG A 13 -12.34 9.41 -5.61
C ARG A 13 -10.93 9.89 -5.23
N ASP A 14 -10.24 10.59 -6.13
CA ASP A 14 -8.90 11.12 -5.88
C ASP A 14 -8.91 12.16 -4.73
N ALA A 15 -9.92 13.02 -4.68
CA ALA A 15 -10.12 13.94 -3.58
C ALA A 15 -10.37 13.21 -2.24
N ALA A 16 -11.14 12.13 -2.26
CA ALA A 16 -11.40 11.31 -1.08
C ALA A 16 -10.10 10.64 -0.58
N VAL A 17 -9.31 10.02 -1.48
CA VAL A 17 -8.00 9.42 -1.14
C VAL A 17 -7.09 10.44 -0.46
N GLU A 18 -6.93 11.61 -1.07
CA GLU A 18 -6.04 12.65 -0.54
C GLU A 18 -6.48 13.12 0.85
N LEU A 19 -7.76 13.44 1.02
CA LEU A 19 -8.27 13.98 2.28
C LEU A 19 -8.32 12.93 3.39
N MET A 20 -8.79 11.72 3.07
CA MET A 20 -8.87 10.61 4.02
C MET A 20 -7.48 10.09 4.41
N GLY A 21 -6.50 10.13 3.51
CA GLY A 21 -5.11 9.82 3.82
C GLY A 21 -4.45 10.83 4.77
N ARG A 22 -4.93 12.07 4.80
CA ARG A 22 -4.42 13.14 5.68
C ARG A 22 -5.13 13.24 7.02
N LYS A 23 -6.46 13.13 7.03
CA LYS A 23 -7.33 13.40 8.19
C LYS A 23 -8.02 12.16 8.75
N GLY A 24 -7.84 11.00 8.09
CA GLY A 24 -8.64 9.82 8.31
C GLY A 24 -10.05 9.91 7.72
N VAL A 25 -10.74 8.78 7.64
CA VAL A 25 -12.12 8.71 7.14
C VAL A 25 -13.08 9.49 8.05
N ALA A 26 -12.94 9.32 9.37
CA ALA A 26 -13.78 10.01 10.34
C ALA A 26 -13.62 11.55 10.27
N GLY A 27 -12.38 12.04 10.09
CA GLY A 27 -12.06 13.46 10.03
C GLY A 27 -12.36 14.13 8.68
N THR A 28 -12.86 13.40 7.69
CA THR A 28 -13.17 13.91 6.34
C THR A 28 -14.68 14.02 6.15
N THR A 29 -15.15 15.17 5.64
CA THR A 29 -16.57 15.39 5.31
C THR A 29 -16.82 15.30 3.81
N THR A 30 -18.07 15.00 3.40
CA THR A 30 -18.48 15.04 1.99
C THR A 30 -18.35 16.46 1.40
N GLN A 31 -18.52 17.49 2.23
CA GLN A 31 -18.33 18.88 1.83
C GLN A 31 -16.86 19.18 1.50
N ASP A 32 -15.91 18.66 2.30
CA ASP A 32 -14.48 18.77 2.00
C ASP A 32 -14.13 18.10 0.69
N ILE A 33 -14.66 16.88 0.47
CA ILE A 33 -14.44 16.12 -0.77
C ILE A 33 -15.02 16.88 -1.97
N ALA A 34 -16.25 17.35 -1.89
CA ALA A 34 -16.91 18.10 -2.95
C ALA A 34 -16.11 19.35 -3.35
N ARG A 35 -15.65 20.13 -2.36
CA ARG A 35 -14.81 21.32 -2.56
C ARG A 35 -13.49 20.95 -3.25
N ARG A 36 -12.84 19.89 -2.80
CA ARG A 36 -11.54 19.43 -3.36
C ARG A 36 -11.68 18.88 -4.79
N ALA A 37 -12.82 18.21 -5.08
CA ALA A 37 -13.14 17.65 -6.39
C ALA A 37 -13.75 18.66 -7.36
N SER A 38 -13.97 19.92 -6.94
CA SER A 38 -14.64 20.96 -7.72
C SER A 38 -16.02 20.52 -8.22
N CYS A 39 -16.84 19.96 -7.29
CA CYS A 39 -18.21 19.52 -7.59
C CYS A 39 -19.17 19.85 -6.44
N SER A 40 -20.47 19.60 -6.63
CA SER A 40 -21.46 19.69 -5.57
C SER A 40 -21.49 18.43 -4.70
N GLN A 41 -21.97 18.53 -3.45
CA GLN A 41 -22.23 17.34 -2.63
C GLN A 41 -23.24 16.38 -3.29
N ALA A 42 -24.24 16.93 -3.98
CA ALA A 42 -25.21 16.13 -4.73
C ALA A 42 -24.55 15.27 -5.82
N ALA A 43 -23.46 15.74 -6.42
CA ALA A 43 -22.69 14.96 -7.39
C ALA A 43 -22.01 13.74 -6.73
N ILE A 44 -21.61 13.81 -5.47
CA ILE A 44 -21.07 12.66 -4.74
C ILE A 44 -22.17 11.62 -4.52
N TYR A 45 -23.33 12.04 -4.03
CA TYR A 45 -24.47 11.16 -3.77
C TYR A 45 -25.11 10.55 -5.02
N LYS A 46 -24.80 11.08 -6.22
CA LYS A 46 -25.15 10.44 -7.49
C LYS A 46 -24.40 9.11 -7.70
N TYR A 47 -23.21 8.97 -7.13
CA TYR A 47 -22.34 7.79 -7.33
C TYR A 47 -22.24 6.89 -6.10
N TRP A 48 -22.39 7.43 -4.89
CA TRP A 48 -22.27 6.70 -3.63
C TRP A 48 -23.35 7.12 -2.63
N ASP A 49 -24.01 6.15 -2.01
CA ASP A 49 -25.10 6.38 -1.07
C ASP A 49 -24.63 7.05 0.24
N SER A 50 -23.34 6.95 0.56
CA SER A 50 -22.74 7.53 1.78
C SER A 50 -21.25 7.79 1.62
N LYS A 51 -20.69 8.61 2.53
CA LYS A 51 -19.24 8.80 2.65
C LYS A 51 -18.51 7.47 2.91
N ASP A 52 -19.10 6.60 3.72
CA ASP A 52 -18.51 5.30 4.04
C ASP A 52 -18.51 4.37 2.83
N ALA A 53 -19.55 4.42 1.99
CA ALA A 53 -19.59 3.69 0.71
C ALA A 53 -18.48 4.15 -0.25
N LEU A 54 -18.31 5.48 -0.41
CA LEU A 54 -17.21 6.05 -1.17
C LEU A 54 -15.86 5.62 -0.61
N ALA A 55 -15.66 5.74 0.71
CA ALA A 55 -14.40 5.38 1.34
C ALA A 55 -14.08 3.89 1.19
N ARG A 56 -15.08 3.02 1.32
CA ARG A 56 -14.92 1.57 1.16
C ARG A 56 -14.55 1.19 -0.28
N GLU A 57 -15.28 1.70 -1.28
CA GLU A 57 -14.96 1.43 -2.70
C GLU A 57 -13.54 1.91 -3.03
N THR A 58 -13.19 3.09 -2.53
CA THR A 58 -11.86 3.66 -2.72
C THR A 58 -10.78 2.81 -2.05
N PHE A 59 -11.06 2.32 -0.82
CA PHE A 59 -10.17 1.40 -0.12
C PHE A 59 -9.96 0.11 -0.91
N ASP A 60 -11.04 -0.53 -1.37
CA ASP A 60 -10.97 -1.78 -2.12
C ASP A 60 -10.14 -1.62 -3.41
N ALA A 61 -10.28 -0.48 -4.10
CA ALA A 61 -9.51 -0.18 -5.30
C ALA A 61 -8.01 0.04 -4.98
N SER A 62 -7.68 0.86 -4.00
CA SER A 62 -6.30 1.15 -3.60
C SER A 62 -5.61 -0.09 -3.02
N HIS A 63 -6.33 -0.88 -2.22
CA HIS A 63 -5.82 -2.13 -1.66
C HIS A 63 -5.48 -3.15 -2.75
N ARG A 64 -6.38 -3.33 -3.73
CA ARG A 64 -6.14 -4.22 -4.88
C ARG A 64 -4.88 -3.80 -5.63
N ARG A 65 -4.72 -2.51 -5.92
CA ARG A 65 -3.52 -1.99 -6.59
C ARG A 65 -2.23 -2.25 -5.81
N LEU A 66 -2.27 -2.14 -4.48
CA LEU A 66 -1.13 -2.48 -3.62
C LEU A 66 -0.78 -3.97 -3.74
N ILE A 67 -1.77 -4.86 -3.61
CA ILE A 67 -1.55 -6.30 -3.73
C ILE A 67 -1.03 -6.67 -5.13
N GLU A 68 -1.60 -6.10 -6.19
CA GLU A 68 -1.14 -6.30 -7.57
C GLU A 68 0.31 -5.84 -7.78
N ALA A 69 0.72 -4.72 -7.19
CA ALA A 69 2.11 -4.26 -7.25
C ALA A 69 3.06 -5.23 -6.54
N MET A 70 2.68 -5.73 -5.36
CA MET A 70 3.46 -6.73 -4.62
C MET A 70 3.59 -8.05 -5.39
N GLU A 71 2.50 -8.54 -5.97
CA GLU A 71 2.50 -9.77 -6.76
C GLU A 71 3.26 -9.61 -8.09
N SER A 72 3.19 -8.43 -8.70
CA SER A 72 3.97 -8.12 -9.90
C SER A 72 5.47 -8.13 -9.58
N GLY A 73 5.87 -7.54 -8.47
CA GLY A 73 7.25 -7.60 -7.98
C GLY A 73 7.71 -9.04 -7.73
N SER A 74 6.87 -9.87 -7.07
CA SER A 74 7.15 -11.29 -6.87
C SER A 74 7.41 -12.01 -8.21
N ARG A 75 6.53 -11.82 -9.20
CA ARG A 75 6.66 -12.48 -10.52
C ARG A 75 7.94 -12.12 -11.27
N SER A 76 8.56 -10.99 -10.97
CA SER A 76 9.85 -10.60 -11.59
C SER A 76 11.05 -11.35 -11.01
N GLY A 77 10.91 -11.98 -9.84
CA GLY A 77 11.96 -12.72 -9.16
C GLY A 77 12.28 -14.06 -9.83
N ARG A 78 13.57 -14.31 -10.07
CA ARG A 78 14.07 -15.54 -10.70
C ARG A 78 14.23 -16.69 -9.72
N THR A 79 14.59 -16.40 -8.50
CA THR A 79 14.74 -17.37 -7.41
C THR A 79 13.64 -17.20 -6.35
N PRO A 80 13.40 -18.20 -5.49
CA PRO A 80 12.47 -18.02 -4.38
C PRO A 80 12.80 -16.83 -3.47
N VAL A 81 14.07 -16.57 -3.25
CA VAL A 81 14.54 -15.41 -2.47
C VAL A 81 14.26 -14.11 -3.22
N ASP A 82 14.53 -14.05 -4.53
CA ASP A 82 14.23 -12.85 -5.33
C ASP A 82 12.72 -12.54 -5.35
N ARG A 83 11.85 -13.56 -5.28
CA ARG A 83 10.40 -13.34 -5.19
C ARG A 83 10.00 -12.66 -3.88
N VAL A 84 10.59 -13.07 -2.75
CA VAL A 84 10.35 -12.36 -1.47
C VAL A 84 10.77 -10.90 -1.60
N PHE A 85 11.96 -10.63 -2.17
CA PHE A 85 12.42 -9.24 -2.36
C PHE A 85 11.54 -8.47 -3.32
N GLY A 86 11.19 -9.06 -4.46
CA GLY A 86 10.32 -8.44 -5.45
C GLY A 86 8.97 -8.04 -4.83
N THR A 87 8.39 -8.89 -3.97
CA THR A 87 7.17 -8.58 -3.22
C THR A 87 7.33 -7.34 -2.35
N LEU A 88 8.44 -7.23 -1.61
CA LEU A 88 8.72 -6.10 -0.72
C LEU A 88 9.06 -4.82 -1.51
N THR A 89 9.80 -4.96 -2.61
CA THR A 89 10.10 -3.86 -3.53
C THR A 89 8.82 -3.32 -4.17
N GLY A 90 7.91 -4.21 -4.63
CA GLY A 90 6.63 -3.81 -5.19
C GLY A 90 5.77 -3.02 -4.20
N PHE A 91 5.79 -3.39 -2.90
CA PHE A 91 5.16 -2.60 -1.85
C PHE A 91 5.78 -1.20 -1.75
N LEU A 92 7.11 -1.11 -1.67
CA LEU A 92 7.83 0.15 -1.51
C LEU A 92 7.64 1.08 -2.72
N GLU A 93 7.72 0.54 -3.92
CA GLU A 93 7.48 1.27 -5.17
C GLU A 93 6.04 1.81 -5.25
N PHE A 94 5.04 0.99 -4.85
CA PHE A 94 3.67 1.47 -4.75
C PHE A 94 3.56 2.65 -3.77
N ALA A 95 4.16 2.54 -2.58
CA ALA A 95 4.13 3.60 -1.57
C ALA A 95 4.79 4.90 -2.07
N ARG A 96 5.89 4.80 -2.81
CA ARG A 96 6.62 5.93 -3.41
C ARG A 96 5.82 6.58 -4.56
N ALA A 97 5.26 5.76 -5.45
CA ALA A 97 4.52 6.23 -6.62
C ALA A 97 3.13 6.78 -6.26
N ASN A 98 2.50 6.27 -5.19
CA ASN A 98 1.12 6.58 -4.81
C ASN A 98 1.02 7.02 -3.33
N PRO A 99 1.71 8.11 -2.91
CA PRO A 99 1.84 8.47 -1.49
C PRO A 99 0.50 8.81 -0.81
N ALA A 100 -0.49 9.29 -1.56
CA ALA A 100 -1.83 9.57 -1.04
C ALA A 100 -2.61 8.27 -0.76
N GLU A 101 -2.60 7.33 -1.70
CA GLU A 101 -3.22 6.02 -1.53
C GLU A 101 -2.55 5.23 -0.39
N TYR A 102 -1.23 5.22 -0.34
CA TYR A 102 -0.49 4.59 0.75
C TYR A 102 -0.88 5.17 2.12
N ALA A 103 -0.95 6.51 2.23
CA ALA A 103 -1.37 7.16 3.47
C ALA A 103 -2.82 6.79 3.84
N PHE A 104 -3.73 6.72 2.87
CA PHE A 104 -5.12 6.34 3.07
C PHE A 104 -5.24 4.87 3.54
N LEU A 105 -4.56 3.94 2.87
CA LEU A 105 -4.52 2.54 3.29
C LEU A 105 -3.98 2.39 4.72
N PHE A 106 -2.90 3.11 5.05
CA PHE A 106 -2.32 3.10 6.39
C PHE A 106 -3.31 3.59 7.45
N GLN A 107 -4.06 4.66 7.17
CA GLN A 107 -5.11 5.16 8.07
C GLN A 107 -6.22 4.12 8.29
N VAL A 108 -6.66 3.43 7.23
CA VAL A 108 -7.70 2.40 7.36
C VAL A 108 -7.18 1.19 8.14
N PHE A 109 -5.97 0.71 7.89
CA PHE A 109 -5.37 -0.44 8.59
C PHE A 109 -5.22 -0.23 10.09
N HIS A 110 -5.09 1.02 10.55
CA HIS A 110 -4.83 1.38 11.95
C HIS A 110 -5.99 2.14 12.61
N SER A 111 -7.21 2.01 12.08
CA SER A 111 -8.40 2.70 12.56
C SER A 111 -9.56 1.74 12.81
N ASP A 112 -10.69 2.28 13.31
CA ASP A 112 -11.95 1.55 13.46
C ASP A 112 -12.50 1.00 12.14
N TYR A 113 -12.01 1.51 11.00
CA TYR A 113 -12.35 1.03 9.67
C TYR A 113 -11.62 -0.27 9.29
N ALA A 114 -10.73 -0.79 10.13
CA ALA A 114 -10.08 -2.09 9.95
C ALA A 114 -11.09 -3.24 9.77
N ARG A 115 -12.34 -3.07 10.24
CA ARG A 115 -13.46 -4.00 9.96
C ARG A 115 -13.75 -4.20 8.47
N TRP A 116 -13.35 -3.27 7.61
CA TRP A 116 -13.49 -3.42 6.16
C TRP A 116 -12.55 -4.45 5.55
N LEU A 117 -11.47 -4.80 6.26
CA LEU A 117 -10.48 -5.77 5.79
C LEU A 117 -11.11 -7.15 5.52
N GLY A 118 -12.04 -7.59 6.39
CA GLY A 118 -12.80 -8.83 6.19
C GLY A 118 -11.91 -9.99 5.72
N SER A 119 -12.26 -10.58 4.57
CA SER A 119 -11.52 -11.66 3.92
C SER A 119 -10.47 -11.19 2.90
N HIS A 120 -10.13 -9.91 2.87
CA HIS A 120 -9.10 -9.41 1.95
C HIS A 120 -7.76 -10.08 2.22
N ARG A 121 -7.08 -10.45 1.14
CA ARG A 121 -5.69 -10.91 1.22
C ARG A 121 -4.80 -9.73 1.60
N MET A 122 -4.19 -9.81 2.77
CA MET A 122 -3.39 -8.71 3.31
C MET A 122 -1.96 -8.71 2.76
N PRO A 123 -1.24 -7.57 2.78
CA PRO A 123 0.18 -7.52 2.44
C PRO A 123 1.03 -8.58 3.16
N ARG A 124 0.73 -8.84 4.45
CA ARG A 124 1.41 -9.88 5.22
C ARG A 124 1.22 -11.28 4.64
N ASP A 125 0.03 -11.57 4.12
CA ASP A 125 -0.29 -12.90 3.59
C ASP A 125 0.47 -13.18 2.29
N VAL A 126 0.70 -12.14 1.48
CA VAL A 126 1.55 -12.22 0.27
C VAL A 126 2.99 -12.53 0.65
N VAL A 127 3.55 -11.79 1.62
CA VAL A 127 4.95 -11.99 2.07
C VAL A 127 5.12 -13.34 2.75
N VAL A 128 4.19 -13.74 3.62
CA VAL A 128 4.23 -15.07 4.28
C VAL A 128 4.25 -16.19 3.25
N GLY A 129 3.38 -16.13 2.25
CA GLY A 129 3.33 -17.15 1.19
C GLY A 129 4.64 -17.29 0.41
N GLU A 130 5.32 -16.18 0.11
CA GLU A 130 6.63 -16.21 -0.56
C GLU A 130 7.74 -16.76 0.36
N ILE A 131 7.73 -16.41 1.65
CA ILE A 131 8.68 -16.96 2.64
C ILE A 131 8.48 -18.47 2.80
N GLU A 132 7.25 -18.94 2.92
CA GLU A 132 6.94 -20.38 3.02
C GLU A 132 7.39 -21.14 1.76
N SER A 133 7.16 -20.55 0.58
CA SER A 133 7.64 -21.10 -0.69
C SER A 133 9.17 -21.20 -0.74
N ALA A 134 9.88 -20.15 -0.30
CA ALA A 134 11.33 -20.13 -0.25
C ALA A 134 11.89 -21.12 0.78
N THR A 135 11.24 -21.27 1.94
CA THR A 135 11.59 -22.26 2.96
C THR A 135 11.41 -23.68 2.43
N LYS A 136 10.25 -23.95 1.80
CA LYS A 136 9.93 -25.27 1.23
C LYS A 136 10.89 -25.69 0.13
N SER A 137 11.43 -24.75 -0.64
CA SER A 137 12.44 -25.02 -1.68
C SER A 137 13.86 -25.18 -1.11
N GLY A 138 14.08 -24.97 0.19
CA GLY A 138 15.41 -24.97 0.80
C GLY A 138 16.24 -23.73 0.52
N ALA A 139 15.66 -22.68 -0.08
CA ALA A 139 16.37 -21.46 -0.43
C ALA A 139 16.69 -20.57 0.80
N ILE A 140 15.92 -20.72 1.87
CA ILE A 140 16.14 -20.06 3.17
C ILE A 140 15.96 -21.06 4.31
N PRO A 141 16.57 -20.82 5.48
CA PRO A 141 16.41 -21.67 6.66
C PRO A 141 14.95 -21.75 7.13
N ALA A 142 14.56 -22.89 7.66
CA ALA A 142 13.27 -23.04 8.35
C ALA A 142 13.16 -22.04 9.52
N GLY A 143 11.95 -21.56 9.78
CA GLY A 143 11.72 -20.59 10.84
C GLY A 143 10.27 -20.11 10.83
N ASN A 144 9.96 -19.16 11.71
CA ASN A 144 8.63 -18.57 11.79
C ASN A 144 8.39 -17.57 10.64
N ALA A 145 7.67 -18.01 9.59
CA ALA A 145 7.39 -17.18 8.42
C ALA A 145 6.63 -15.88 8.78
N HIS A 146 5.71 -15.94 9.74
CA HIS A 146 4.98 -14.74 10.20
C HIS A 146 5.90 -13.73 10.90
N LEU A 147 6.85 -14.21 11.71
CA LEU A 147 7.84 -13.33 12.35
C LEU A 147 8.75 -12.69 11.31
N LYS A 148 9.28 -13.48 10.36
CA LYS A 148 10.09 -12.96 9.27
C LYS A 148 9.30 -11.93 8.43
N ALA A 149 8.05 -12.21 8.09
CA ALA A 149 7.19 -11.28 7.36
C ALA A 149 6.93 -9.98 8.14
N ALA A 150 6.71 -10.06 9.46
CA ALA A 150 6.51 -8.87 10.30
C ALA A 150 7.75 -7.97 10.32
N LEU A 151 8.94 -8.56 10.46
CA LEU A 151 10.21 -7.82 10.44
C LEU A 151 10.45 -7.17 9.07
N LEU A 152 10.32 -7.93 7.99
CA LEU A 152 10.53 -7.46 6.62
C LEU A 152 9.56 -6.35 6.23
N LEU A 153 8.25 -6.53 6.49
CA LEU A 153 7.25 -5.48 6.26
C LEU A 153 7.49 -4.26 7.15
N GLY A 154 7.87 -4.47 8.41
CA GLY A 154 8.21 -3.39 9.31
C GLY A 154 9.32 -2.50 8.76
N MET A 155 10.36 -3.10 8.15
CA MET A 155 11.47 -2.36 7.52
C MET A 155 10.98 -1.51 6.34
N VAL A 156 10.23 -2.07 5.38
CA VAL A 156 9.78 -1.33 4.20
C VAL A 156 8.72 -0.28 4.53
N ILE A 157 7.79 -0.59 5.45
CA ILE A 157 6.79 0.36 5.94
C ILE A 157 7.46 1.56 6.62
N ARG A 158 8.46 1.28 7.48
CA ARG A 158 9.16 2.33 8.20
C ARG A 158 10.06 3.15 7.27
N LEU A 159 10.68 2.51 6.29
CA LEU A 159 11.44 3.20 5.26
C LEU A 159 10.55 4.16 4.46
N ALA A 160 9.41 3.71 3.94
CA ALA A 160 8.48 4.54 3.20
C ALA A 160 8.01 5.77 4.02
N PHE A 161 7.79 5.57 5.34
CA PHE A 161 7.46 6.68 6.25
C PHE A 161 8.60 7.68 6.37
N PHE A 162 9.84 7.23 6.56
CA PHE A 162 11.01 8.09 6.72
C PHE A 162 11.36 8.85 5.44
N GLU A 163 11.22 8.21 4.27
CA GLU A 163 11.37 8.87 2.98
C GLU A 163 10.34 9.99 2.80
N LYS A 164 9.07 9.74 3.12
CA LYS A 164 8.00 10.75 3.08
C LYS A 164 8.31 11.94 4.00
N GLN A 165 8.93 11.70 5.16
CA GLN A 165 9.35 12.75 6.10
C GLN A 165 10.68 13.43 5.71
N ARG A 166 11.34 12.99 4.62
CA ARG A 166 12.66 13.46 4.20
C ARG A 166 13.75 13.26 5.27
N LEU A 167 13.61 12.23 6.10
CA LEU A 167 14.56 11.89 7.17
C LEU A 167 15.71 11.01 6.67
N ILE A 168 15.58 10.44 5.48
CA ILE A 168 16.60 9.62 4.82
C ILE A 168 17.15 10.40 3.63
N GLY A 169 18.46 10.39 3.48
CA GLY A 169 19.17 11.18 2.47
C GLY A 169 18.81 10.81 1.03
N ALA A 170 19.12 11.71 0.12
CA ALA A 170 18.59 11.82 -1.25
C ALA A 170 19.16 10.83 -2.28
N ASN A 171 19.76 9.69 -1.90
CA ASN A 171 20.21 8.70 -2.88
C ASN A 171 19.37 7.42 -2.79
N PRO A 172 18.25 7.31 -3.54
CA PRO A 172 17.37 6.15 -3.49
C PRO A 172 18.09 4.82 -3.80
N ALA A 173 18.99 4.81 -4.78
CA ALA A 173 19.69 3.59 -5.17
C ALA A 173 20.57 3.02 -4.04
N ARG A 174 21.20 3.89 -3.25
CA ARG A 174 21.98 3.47 -2.08
C ARG A 174 21.07 2.96 -0.97
N VAL A 175 19.94 3.64 -0.72
CA VAL A 175 18.96 3.24 0.28
C VAL A 175 18.39 1.86 -0.07
N ASP A 176 18.06 1.62 -1.34
CA ASP A 176 17.53 0.34 -1.80
C ASP A 176 18.56 -0.79 -1.67
N ALA A 177 19.84 -0.53 -1.97
CA ALA A 177 20.91 -1.52 -1.77
C ALA A 177 21.15 -1.86 -0.30
N ASP A 178 21.14 -0.86 0.58
CA ASP A 178 21.29 -1.07 2.02
C ASP A 178 20.05 -1.79 2.61
N LEU A 179 18.84 -1.47 2.13
CA LEU A 179 17.62 -2.18 2.47
C LEU A 179 17.70 -3.64 2.05
N GLU A 180 18.07 -3.93 0.80
CA GLU A 180 18.18 -5.32 0.32
C GLU A 180 19.12 -6.13 1.19
N LYS A 181 20.29 -5.58 1.54
CA LYS A 181 21.26 -6.23 2.41
C LYS A 181 20.65 -6.57 3.78
N ALA A 182 19.91 -5.63 4.39
CA ALA A 182 19.25 -5.84 5.66
C ALA A 182 18.12 -6.88 5.58
N LEU A 183 17.32 -6.85 4.51
CA LEU A 183 16.26 -7.84 4.28
C LEU A 183 16.84 -9.25 4.12
N ARG A 184 17.95 -9.41 3.38
CA ARG A 184 18.66 -10.70 3.23
C ARG A 184 19.13 -11.25 4.58
N ALA A 185 19.67 -10.41 5.45
CA ALA A 185 20.08 -10.83 6.79
C ALA A 185 18.91 -11.41 7.61
N VAL A 186 17.74 -10.77 7.56
CA VAL A 186 16.53 -11.25 8.26
C VAL A 186 16.01 -12.57 7.67
N LEU A 187 16.08 -12.75 6.34
CA LEU A 187 15.63 -13.99 5.72
C LEU A 187 16.49 -15.20 6.11
N HIS A 188 17.78 -14.98 6.31
CA HIS A 188 18.74 -16.05 6.62
C HIS A 188 19.01 -16.21 8.12
N ALA A 189 18.40 -15.36 8.97
CA ALA A 189 18.35 -15.56 10.41
C ALA A 189 17.30 -16.61 10.80
#